data_25e048de1c75905f653c9aec8f803c80
#
_entry.id   25e048de1c75905f653c9aec8f803c80
#
_cell.length_a   1.000
_cell.length_b   1.000
_cell.length_c   1.000
_cell.angle_alpha   90.00
_cell.angle_beta   90.00
_cell.angle_gamma   90.00
#
_symmetry.space_group_name_H-M   'P 1'
#
loop_
_entity.id
_entity.type
_entity.pdbx_description
1 polymer ?
#
loop_
_entity_poly.entity_id
_entity_poly.type
_entity_poly.pdbx_seq_one_letter_code
_entity_poly.pdbx_strand_id
1 'polypeptide(L)'
;MSDNNLVYESNLTKCQLAIEEAMENGLEALALYIRDQAVRNITSTHLVDTGNLRSSVNYRVDAPNKKASVGTNVEYAIYTEFGTGIYAENGLGRKTPWFYTDSKGQGHITRGMKPRRWLRDAFERNHEQMKKVYMIAYNNKLK
;
A
#
# COMPACT_ATOMS: atom_id res chain seq x y z
N MET A 1 18.61 -22.22 -42.81
CA MET A 1 19.21 -22.45 -41.48
C MET A 1 19.45 -21.18 -40.73
N SER A 2 20.07 -20.16 -41.36
CA SER A 2 20.19 -18.84 -40.75
C SER A 2 18.82 -18.18 -40.48
N ASP A 3 17.83 -18.45 -41.31
CA ASP A 3 16.47 -17.92 -41.15
C ASP A 3 15.78 -18.37 -39.88
N ASN A 4 16.04 -19.63 -39.46
CA ASN A 4 15.46 -20.15 -38.21
C ASN A 4 15.99 -19.44 -36.97
N ASN A 5 17.27 -19.05 -36.97
CA ASN A 5 17.87 -18.33 -35.87
C ASN A 5 17.26 -16.91 -35.75
N LEU A 6 17.05 -16.24 -36.88
CA LEU A 6 16.41 -14.92 -36.90
C LEU A 6 14.97 -14.96 -36.37
N VAL A 7 14.21 -16.00 -36.74
CA VAL A 7 12.84 -16.19 -36.25
C VAL A 7 12.82 -16.41 -34.75
N TYR A 8 13.74 -17.25 -34.22
CA TYR A 8 13.83 -17.50 -32.77
C TYR A 8 14.20 -16.25 -31.98
N GLU A 9 15.18 -15.46 -32.45
CA GLU A 9 15.55 -14.20 -31.80
C GLU A 9 14.38 -13.22 -31.76
N SER A 10 13.64 -13.08 -32.85
CA SER A 10 12.45 -12.22 -32.92
C SER A 10 11.37 -12.66 -31.94
N ASN A 11 11.11 -13.96 -31.84
CA ASN A 11 10.12 -14.50 -30.89
C ASN A 11 10.57 -14.31 -29.44
N LEU A 12 11.85 -14.48 -29.15
CA LEU A 12 12.40 -14.30 -27.80
C LEU A 12 12.23 -12.85 -27.34
N THR A 13 12.52 -11.87 -28.19
CA THR A 13 12.33 -10.45 -27.89
C THR A 13 10.85 -10.14 -27.59
N LYS A 14 9.94 -10.65 -28.42
CA LYS A 14 8.49 -10.50 -28.21
C LYS A 14 8.05 -11.14 -26.88
N CYS A 15 8.58 -12.31 -26.54
CA CYS A 15 8.29 -12.98 -25.28
C CYS A 15 8.78 -12.15 -24.09
N GLN A 16 9.97 -11.57 -24.16
CA GLN A 16 10.50 -10.72 -23.10
C GLN A 16 9.61 -9.51 -22.87
N LEU A 17 9.22 -8.80 -23.93
CA LEU A 17 8.33 -7.65 -23.83
C LEU A 17 6.96 -8.04 -23.25
N ALA A 18 6.42 -9.17 -23.68
CA ALA A 18 5.14 -9.65 -23.17
C ALA A 18 5.21 -9.97 -21.68
N ILE A 19 6.30 -10.58 -21.23
CA ILE A 19 6.52 -10.87 -19.80
C ILE A 19 6.65 -9.60 -18.99
N GLU A 20 7.43 -8.62 -19.49
CA GLU A 20 7.59 -7.33 -18.79
C GLU A 20 6.27 -6.58 -18.65
N GLU A 21 5.48 -6.51 -19.72
CA GLU A 21 4.14 -5.90 -19.68
C GLU A 21 3.20 -6.65 -18.74
N ALA A 22 3.27 -7.97 -18.72
CA ALA A 22 2.46 -8.78 -17.82
C ALA A 22 2.85 -8.55 -16.34
N MET A 23 4.14 -8.43 -16.05
CA MET A 23 4.64 -8.11 -14.71
C MET A 23 4.18 -6.73 -14.25
N GLU A 24 4.27 -5.73 -15.13
CA GLU A 24 3.78 -4.37 -14.84
C GLU A 24 2.28 -4.40 -14.51
N ASN A 25 1.50 -5.09 -15.33
CA ASN A 25 0.06 -5.24 -15.11
C ASN A 25 -0.24 -5.92 -13.77
N GLY A 26 0.51 -6.95 -13.43
CA GLY A 26 0.41 -7.64 -12.16
C GLY A 26 0.73 -6.74 -10.98
N LEU A 27 1.80 -5.96 -11.07
CA LEU A 27 2.20 -5.01 -10.03
C LEU A 27 1.15 -3.91 -9.84
N GLU A 28 0.57 -3.39 -10.91
CA GLU A 28 -0.46 -2.37 -10.83
C GLU A 28 -1.72 -2.91 -10.14
N ALA A 29 -2.18 -4.08 -10.55
CA ALA A 29 -3.34 -4.72 -9.92
C ALA A 29 -3.08 -5.01 -8.44
N LEU A 30 -1.89 -5.47 -8.11
CA LEU A 30 -1.49 -5.73 -6.71
C LEU A 30 -1.47 -4.45 -5.87
N ALA A 31 -0.85 -3.40 -6.39
CA ALA A 31 -0.77 -2.11 -5.69
C ALA A 31 -2.16 -1.52 -5.44
N LEU A 32 -3.02 -1.57 -6.45
CA LEU A 32 -4.41 -1.11 -6.32
C LEU A 32 -5.17 -1.92 -5.27
N TYR A 33 -4.99 -3.23 -5.26
CA TYR A 33 -5.62 -4.11 -4.27
C TYR A 33 -5.19 -3.74 -2.84
N ILE A 34 -3.89 -3.57 -2.60
CA ILE A 34 -3.36 -3.20 -1.28
C ILE A 34 -3.86 -1.82 -0.87
N ARG A 35 -3.87 -0.86 -1.80
CA ARG A 35 -4.44 0.47 -1.54
C ARG A 35 -5.88 0.36 -1.07
N ASP A 36 -6.70 -0.43 -1.73
CA ASP A 36 -8.11 -0.61 -1.38
C ASP A 36 -8.26 -1.27 -0.02
N GLN A 37 -7.43 -2.25 0.31
CA GLN A 37 -7.42 -2.86 1.64
C GLN A 37 -7.02 -1.87 2.73
N ALA A 38 -6.01 -1.03 2.47
CA ALA A 38 -5.60 0.03 3.39
C ALA A 38 -6.74 1.02 3.63
N VAL A 39 -7.43 1.44 2.58
CA VAL A 39 -8.60 2.34 2.67
C VAL A 39 -9.72 1.71 3.50
N ARG A 40 -10.00 0.43 3.31
CA ARG A 40 -10.99 -0.29 4.13
C ARG A 40 -10.59 -0.33 5.59
N ASN A 41 -9.32 -0.58 5.87
CA ASN A 41 -8.80 -0.59 7.25
C ASN A 41 -8.95 0.78 7.91
N ILE A 42 -8.63 1.85 7.20
CA ILE A 42 -8.82 3.22 7.69
C ILE A 42 -10.29 3.47 8.01
N THR A 43 -11.19 3.10 7.12
CA THR A 43 -12.63 3.28 7.30
C THR A 43 -13.12 2.59 8.57
N SER A 44 -12.60 1.41 8.89
CA SER A 44 -13.00 0.65 10.08
C SER A 44 -12.45 1.22 11.39
N THR A 45 -11.47 2.13 11.36
CA THR A 45 -10.83 2.66 12.57
C THR A 45 -11.64 3.72 13.30
N HIS A 46 -12.60 4.34 12.64
CA HIS A 46 -13.41 5.46 13.16
C HIS A 46 -12.57 6.64 13.69
N LEU A 47 -11.41 6.87 13.08
CA LEU A 47 -10.55 7.99 13.44
C LEU A 47 -11.14 9.31 12.97
N VAL A 48 -10.84 10.40 13.72
CA VAL A 48 -11.13 11.75 13.26
C VAL A 48 -10.33 12.02 11.98
N ASP A 49 -10.93 12.73 11.03
CA ASP A 49 -10.32 13.07 9.74
C ASP A 49 -9.96 11.85 8.85
N THR A 50 -10.63 10.72 9.07
CA THR A 50 -10.46 9.52 8.23
C THR A 50 -10.64 9.82 6.75
N GLY A 51 -11.52 10.77 6.40
CA GLY A 51 -11.77 11.15 5.00
C GLY A 51 -10.51 11.67 4.32
N ASN A 52 -9.76 12.54 5.00
CA ASN A 52 -8.51 13.08 4.46
C ASN A 52 -7.43 12.00 4.34
N LEU A 53 -7.23 11.19 5.38
CA LEU A 53 -6.28 10.08 5.33
C LEU A 53 -6.65 9.09 4.23
N ARG A 54 -7.91 8.69 4.19
CA ARG A 54 -8.43 7.73 3.22
C ARG A 54 -8.23 8.19 1.77
N SER A 55 -8.54 9.46 1.47
CA SER A 55 -8.39 10.00 0.13
C SER A 55 -6.93 10.22 -0.28
N SER A 56 -6.02 10.30 0.69
CA SER A 56 -4.60 10.53 0.44
C SER A 56 -3.82 9.25 0.12
N VAL A 57 -4.36 8.08 0.42
CA VAL A 57 -3.68 6.81 0.15
C VAL A 57 -3.61 6.59 -1.35
N ASN A 58 -2.40 6.40 -1.85
CA ASN A 58 -2.13 6.25 -3.26
C ASN A 58 -1.10 5.14 -3.50
N TYR A 59 -0.91 4.78 -4.76
CA TYR A 59 0.07 3.80 -5.14
C TYR A 59 0.93 4.29 -6.29
N ARG A 60 2.08 3.69 -6.45
CA ARG A 60 3.01 3.96 -7.55
C ARG A 60 3.62 2.65 -8.02
N VAL A 61 3.73 2.48 -9.33
CA VAL A 61 4.41 1.34 -9.94
C VAL A 61 5.69 1.84 -10.60
N ASP A 62 6.80 1.20 -10.27
CA ASP A 62 8.11 1.41 -10.88
C ASP A 62 8.45 0.15 -11.68
N ALA A 63 7.99 0.10 -12.91
CA ALA A 63 8.13 -1.09 -13.77
C ALA A 63 9.58 -1.49 -14.02
N PRO A 64 10.51 -0.55 -14.35
CA PRO A 64 11.92 -0.92 -14.55
C PRO A 64 12.56 -1.61 -13.37
N ASN A 65 12.22 -1.22 -12.14
CA ASN A 65 12.74 -1.81 -10.91
C ASN A 65 11.86 -2.92 -10.34
N LYS A 66 10.76 -3.26 -11.03
CA LYS A 66 9.82 -4.32 -10.63
C LYS A 66 9.30 -4.12 -9.21
N LYS A 67 8.92 -2.88 -8.90
CA LYS A 67 8.43 -2.47 -7.58
C LYS A 67 7.10 -1.77 -7.68
N ALA A 68 6.29 -1.95 -6.64
CA ALA A 68 5.10 -1.16 -6.42
C ALA A 68 5.13 -0.65 -5.00
N SER A 69 4.59 0.54 -4.77
CA SER A 69 4.56 1.18 -3.46
C SER A 69 3.15 1.69 -3.18
N VAL A 70 2.73 1.57 -1.93
CA VAL A 70 1.46 2.11 -1.45
C VAL A 70 1.74 2.97 -0.23
N GLY A 71 1.18 4.15 -0.18
CA GLY A 71 1.44 5.07 0.93
C GLY A 71 0.62 6.33 0.86
N THR A 72 0.98 7.27 1.72
CA THR A 72 0.32 8.56 1.85
C THR A 72 1.36 9.64 2.14
N ASN A 73 1.03 10.89 1.80
CA ASN A 73 1.82 12.07 2.14
C ASN A 73 1.28 12.82 3.36
N VAL A 74 0.25 12.31 4.01
CA VAL A 74 -0.35 12.93 5.20
C VAL A 74 0.56 12.67 6.41
N GLU A 75 0.99 13.74 7.07
CA GLU A 75 1.96 13.65 8.17
C GLU A 75 1.45 12.83 9.36
N TYR A 76 0.19 13.01 9.75
CA TYR A 76 -0.35 12.29 10.89
C TYR A 76 -0.58 10.79 10.64
N ALA A 77 -0.44 10.32 9.42
CA ALA A 77 -0.61 8.92 9.06
C ALA A 77 0.35 8.00 9.82
N ILE A 78 1.57 8.46 10.03
CA ILE A 78 2.59 7.73 10.82
C ILE A 78 2.09 7.45 12.23
N TYR A 79 1.46 8.43 12.85
CA TYR A 79 0.95 8.29 14.23
C TYR A 79 -0.24 7.34 14.31
N THR A 80 -1.09 7.33 13.30
CA THR A 80 -2.21 6.39 13.24
C THR A 80 -1.74 4.96 12.99
N GLU A 81 -0.68 4.79 12.22
CA GLU A 81 -0.13 3.47 11.92
C GLU A 81 0.58 2.87 13.14
N PHE A 82 1.46 3.63 13.79
CA PHE A 82 2.37 3.15 14.84
C PHE A 82 1.95 3.50 16.26
N GLY A 83 0.92 4.32 16.43
CA GLY A 83 0.47 4.76 17.75
C GLY A 83 1.28 5.93 18.28
N THR A 84 0.79 6.54 19.36
CA THR A 84 1.40 7.70 20.01
C THR A 84 1.37 7.56 21.54
N GLY A 85 2.14 8.40 22.23
CA GLY A 85 2.15 8.46 23.69
C GLY A 85 2.60 7.13 24.30
N ILE A 86 1.87 6.69 25.32
CA ILE A 86 2.18 5.44 26.02
C ILE A 86 1.95 4.21 25.13
N TYR A 87 1.23 4.37 24.03
CA TYR A 87 0.91 3.27 23.09
C TYR A 87 1.85 3.22 21.89
N ALA A 88 2.81 4.15 21.76
CA ALA A 88 3.76 4.14 20.65
C ALA A 88 4.56 2.84 20.62
N GLU A 89 4.55 2.15 19.47
CA GLU A 89 5.18 0.82 19.34
C GLU A 89 6.70 0.84 19.60
N ASN A 90 7.37 1.94 19.26
CA ASN A 90 8.80 2.07 19.49
C ASN A 90 9.17 2.36 20.95
N GLY A 91 8.21 2.54 21.84
CA GLY A 91 8.44 2.86 23.24
C GLY A 91 8.94 4.27 23.52
N LEU A 92 9.11 5.10 22.48
CA LEU A 92 9.68 6.45 22.60
C LEU A 92 8.62 7.54 22.69
N GLY A 93 7.33 7.16 22.76
CA GLY A 93 6.24 8.12 22.86
C GLY A 93 6.23 8.83 24.21
N ARG A 94 5.53 9.98 24.22
CA ARG A 94 5.37 10.78 25.43
C ARG A 94 4.66 10.00 26.52
N LYS A 95 5.20 10.00 27.72
CA LYS A 95 4.67 9.22 28.86
C LYS A 95 3.65 10.00 29.70
N THR A 96 3.64 11.33 29.58
CA THR A 96 2.71 12.19 30.33
C THR A 96 1.54 12.60 29.46
N PRO A 97 0.32 12.75 30.04
CA PRO A 97 -0.83 13.25 29.26
C PRO A 97 -0.57 14.64 28.70
N TRP A 98 -1.25 14.94 27.58
CA TRP A 98 -1.18 16.28 26.99
C TRP A 98 -2.55 16.72 26.50
N PHE A 99 -2.69 18.05 26.36
CA PHE A 99 -3.89 18.68 25.84
C PHE A 99 -3.75 18.89 24.33
N TYR A 100 -4.82 18.68 23.60
CA TYR A 100 -4.91 19.05 22.20
C TYR A 100 -6.33 19.54 21.86
N THR A 101 -6.44 20.30 20.78
CA THR A 101 -7.72 20.76 20.25
C THR A 101 -8.02 20.03 18.94
N ASP A 102 -9.24 19.47 18.83
CA ASP A 102 -9.65 18.79 17.61
C ASP A 102 -10.02 19.78 16.48
N SER A 103 -10.37 19.24 15.31
CA SER A 103 -10.74 20.03 14.14
C SER A 103 -12.01 20.86 14.34
N LYS A 104 -12.81 20.52 15.34
CA LYS A 104 -14.04 21.25 15.71
C LYS A 104 -13.81 22.28 16.80
N GLY A 105 -12.58 22.45 17.24
CA GLY A 105 -12.23 23.42 18.31
C GLY A 105 -12.44 22.90 19.72
N GLN A 106 -12.80 21.63 19.91
CA GLN A 106 -12.97 21.05 21.24
C GLN A 106 -11.62 20.60 21.82
N GLY A 107 -11.43 20.87 23.12
CA GLY A 107 -10.23 20.48 23.83
C GLY A 107 -10.34 19.07 24.38
N HIS A 108 -9.21 18.34 24.34
CA HIS A 108 -9.10 16.98 24.85
C HIS A 108 -7.79 16.79 25.58
N ILE A 109 -7.81 15.91 26.58
CA ILE A 109 -6.59 15.41 27.23
C ILE A 109 -6.40 13.95 26.81
N THR A 110 -5.20 13.61 26.40
CA THR A 110 -4.88 12.25 25.93
C THR A 110 -3.57 11.75 26.50
N ARG A 111 -3.42 10.45 26.59
CA ARG A 111 -2.16 9.76 26.89
C ARG A 111 -1.55 9.14 25.64
N GLY A 112 -2.26 9.21 24.53
CA GLY A 112 -1.82 8.67 23.25
C GLY A 112 -2.91 7.87 22.57
N MET A 113 -2.58 7.38 21.40
CA MET A 113 -3.48 6.59 20.54
C MET A 113 -2.85 5.22 20.27
N LYS A 114 -3.65 4.18 20.35
CA LYS A 114 -3.21 2.82 20.00
C LYS A 114 -2.89 2.73 18.51
N PRO A 115 -1.88 1.92 18.11
CA PRO A 115 -1.60 1.68 16.70
C PRO A 115 -2.82 1.13 15.98
N ARG A 116 -3.13 1.67 14.83
CA ARG A 116 -4.24 1.19 13.99
C ARG A 116 -3.79 0.21 12.91
N ARG A 117 -2.50 0.21 12.57
CA ARG A 117 -1.86 -0.75 11.63
C ARG A 117 -2.61 -0.86 10.30
N TRP A 118 -3.20 0.22 9.82
CA TRP A 118 -4.07 0.20 8.64
C TRP A 118 -3.30 -0.19 7.36
N LEU A 119 -2.04 0.22 7.25
CA LEU A 119 -1.22 -0.10 6.08
C LEU A 119 -0.53 -1.46 6.23
N ARG A 120 0.12 -1.72 7.37
CA ARG A 120 0.78 -3.01 7.61
C ARG A 120 -0.18 -4.17 7.54
N ASP A 121 -1.35 -4.05 8.12
CA ASP A 121 -2.37 -5.10 8.09
C ASP A 121 -2.90 -5.34 6.67
N ALA A 122 -2.91 -4.31 5.81
CA ALA A 122 -3.27 -4.49 4.41
C ALA A 122 -2.33 -5.47 3.70
N PHE A 123 -1.05 -5.46 4.04
CA PHE A 123 -0.07 -6.42 3.51
C PHE A 123 -0.12 -7.75 4.27
N GLU A 124 -0.03 -7.72 5.59
CA GLU A 124 0.17 -8.91 6.42
C GLU A 124 -1.02 -9.87 6.40
N ARG A 125 -2.23 -9.35 6.30
CA ARG A 125 -3.47 -10.17 6.35
C ARG A 125 -3.92 -10.68 4.99
N ASN A 126 -3.25 -10.28 3.91
CA ASN A 126 -3.75 -10.54 2.55
C ASN A 126 -2.73 -11.24 1.64
N HIS A 127 -1.73 -11.93 2.20
CA HIS A 127 -0.68 -12.57 1.40
C HIS A 127 -1.21 -13.50 0.32
N GLU A 128 -2.18 -14.35 0.64
CA GLU A 128 -2.75 -15.28 -0.33
C GLU A 128 -3.52 -14.57 -1.44
N GLN A 129 -4.30 -13.56 -1.07
CA GLN A 129 -5.03 -12.75 -2.05
C GLN A 129 -4.09 -11.93 -2.92
N MET A 130 -3.00 -11.43 -2.36
CA MET A 130 -1.98 -10.69 -3.11
C MET A 130 -1.43 -11.54 -4.25
N LYS A 131 -1.07 -12.79 -3.97
CA LYS A 131 -0.59 -13.72 -4.99
C LYS A 131 -1.62 -13.95 -6.09
N LYS A 132 -2.87 -14.18 -5.71
CA LYS A 132 -3.96 -14.41 -6.66
C LYS A 132 -4.21 -13.20 -7.55
N VAL A 133 -4.28 -12.01 -6.97
CA VAL A 133 -4.51 -10.77 -7.71
C VAL A 133 -3.40 -10.54 -8.72
N TYR A 134 -2.15 -10.69 -8.30
CA TYR A 134 -0.99 -10.55 -9.19
C TYR A 134 -1.06 -11.56 -10.34
N MET A 135 -1.25 -12.83 -10.03
CA MET A 135 -1.23 -13.90 -11.04
C MET A 135 -2.38 -13.79 -12.04
N ILE A 136 -3.56 -13.41 -11.59
CA ILE A 136 -4.70 -13.21 -12.49
C ILE A 136 -4.40 -12.08 -13.48
N ALA A 137 -3.91 -10.94 -13.00
CA ALA A 137 -3.59 -9.79 -13.85
C ALA A 137 -2.43 -10.11 -14.79
N TYR A 138 -1.40 -10.79 -14.30
CA TYR A 138 -0.26 -11.24 -15.08
C TYR A 138 -0.71 -12.17 -16.23
N ASN A 139 -1.48 -13.20 -15.90
CA ASN A 139 -1.95 -14.18 -16.89
C ASN A 139 -2.88 -13.56 -17.92
N ASN A 140 -3.75 -12.64 -17.50
CA ASN A 140 -4.67 -11.96 -18.42
C ASN A 140 -3.92 -11.14 -19.46
N LYS A 141 -2.80 -10.54 -19.09
CA LYS A 141 -2.00 -9.73 -20.03
C LYS A 141 -1.23 -10.60 -21.02
N LEU A 142 -0.87 -11.83 -20.63
CA LEU A 142 -0.16 -12.77 -21.51
C LEU A 142 -1.03 -13.42 -22.58
N LYS A 143 -2.34 -13.38 -22.45
CA LYS A 143 -3.26 -14.01 -23.40
C LYS A 143 -3.32 -13.28 -24.73
#